data_389b7e2514e6a5bafbf3937ecd997118
#
_entry.id   389b7e2514e6a5bafbf3937ecd997118
#
_cell.length_a   1.000
_cell.length_b   1.000
_cell.length_c   1.000
_cell.angle_alpha   90.00
_cell.angle_beta   90.00
_cell.angle_gamma   90.00
#
_symmetry.space_group_name_H-M   'P 1'
#
loop_
_entity.id
_entity.type
_entity.pdbx_description
1 polymer ?
#
loop_
_entity_poly.entity_id
_entity_poly.type
_entity_poly.pdbx_seq_one_letter_code
_entity_poly.pdbx_strand_id
1 'polypeptide(L)'
;QHVARALEMKTALSKAIDILGELDTSAPVMADFDVTGTNKLGVGAIEGPRGMDVHMAQVADGKTQFYSCLVPTTWNIPTMGPATEGFHHEFGPHVIRAYDPCLSCATHMIVVDDEDRSILKDEMVRI
;
A
#
# COMPACT_ATOMS: atom_id res chain seq x y z
N GLN A 1 -17.47 0.51 -0.26
CA GLN A 1 -16.11 0.88 -0.73
C GLN A 1 -16.14 2.06 -1.69
N HIS A 2 -16.84 2.01 -2.84
CA HIS A 2 -16.83 3.09 -3.85
C HIS A 2 -17.32 4.44 -3.31
N VAL A 3 -18.33 4.44 -2.45
CA VAL A 3 -18.81 5.68 -1.79
C VAL A 3 -17.73 6.25 -0.87
N ALA A 4 -17.06 5.43 -0.08
CA ALA A 4 -15.97 5.86 0.79
C ALA A 4 -14.83 6.48 -0.01
N ARG A 5 -14.41 5.85 -1.10
CA ARG A 5 -13.38 6.39 -2.01
C ARG A 5 -13.78 7.72 -2.64
N ALA A 6 -15.04 7.87 -3.02
CA ALA A 6 -15.54 9.14 -3.58
C ALA A 6 -15.50 10.28 -2.56
N LEU A 7 -15.85 9.98 -1.30
CA LEU A 7 -15.77 10.95 -0.20
C LEU A 7 -14.32 11.32 0.13
N GLU A 8 -13.44 10.33 0.19
CA GLU A 8 -12.01 10.55 0.40
C GLU A 8 -11.39 11.41 -0.71
N MET A 9 -11.69 11.09 -1.97
CA MET A 9 -11.24 11.89 -3.11
C MET A 9 -11.73 13.34 -3.02
N LYS A 10 -13.00 13.57 -2.68
CA LYS A 10 -13.53 14.92 -2.47
C LYS A 10 -12.76 15.66 -1.38
N THR A 11 -12.51 15.00 -0.24
CA THR A 11 -11.77 15.59 0.88
C THR A 11 -10.34 15.92 0.49
N ALA A 12 -9.65 15.00 -0.18
CA ALA A 12 -8.28 15.20 -0.65
C ALA A 12 -8.17 16.37 -1.64
N LEU A 13 -9.10 16.47 -2.61
CA LEU A 13 -9.13 17.57 -3.58
C LEU A 13 -9.40 18.91 -2.90
N SER A 14 -10.34 18.97 -1.95
CA SER A 14 -10.59 20.20 -1.19
C SER A 14 -9.34 20.63 -0.43
N LYS A 15 -8.68 19.70 0.25
CA LYS A 15 -7.44 20.00 0.99
C LYS A 15 -6.29 20.41 0.07
N ALA A 16 -6.18 19.81 -1.11
CA ALA A 16 -5.19 20.21 -2.11
C ALA A 16 -5.38 21.67 -2.57
N ILE A 17 -6.64 22.11 -2.76
CA ILE A 17 -6.96 23.49 -3.11
C ILE A 17 -6.56 24.45 -1.97
N ASP A 18 -6.85 24.10 -0.72
CA ASP A 18 -6.46 24.91 0.45
C ASP A 18 -4.94 25.05 0.50
N ILE A 19 -4.19 23.93 0.38
CA ILE A 19 -2.72 23.93 0.39
C ILE A 19 -2.16 24.78 -0.77
N LEU A 20 -2.74 24.71 -1.96
CA LEU A 20 -2.30 25.53 -3.09
C LEU A 20 -2.48 27.03 -2.81
N GLY A 21 -3.53 27.41 -2.07
CA GLY A 21 -3.76 28.80 -1.64
C GLY A 21 -2.76 29.29 -0.59
N GLU A 22 -2.21 28.38 0.20
CA GLU A 22 -1.23 28.67 1.27
C GLU A 22 0.22 28.54 0.80
N LEU A 23 0.44 28.03 -0.41
CA LEU A 23 1.77 27.69 -0.91
C LEU A 23 2.63 28.94 -1.12
N ASP A 24 3.75 29.02 -0.41
CA ASP A 24 4.79 30.02 -0.66
C ASP A 24 5.73 29.52 -1.74
N THR A 25 5.56 30.04 -2.97
CA THR A 25 6.39 29.67 -4.12
C THR A 25 7.83 30.21 -4.04
N SER A 26 8.12 31.09 -3.08
CA SER A 26 9.47 31.62 -2.83
C SER A 26 10.25 30.80 -1.81
N ALA A 27 9.57 29.92 -1.07
CA ALA A 27 10.22 29.08 -0.08
C ALA A 27 11.09 27.99 -0.74
N PRO A 28 12.15 27.53 -0.08
CA PRO A 28 12.94 26.42 -0.58
C PRO A 28 12.09 25.15 -0.76
N VAL A 29 12.26 24.46 -1.88
CA VAL A 29 11.56 23.20 -2.17
C VAL A 29 12.19 21.99 -1.46
N MET A 30 13.33 22.17 -0.81
CA MET A 30 14.05 21.13 -0.10
C MET A 30 14.52 21.68 1.26
N ALA A 31 14.26 20.92 2.31
CA ALA A 31 14.83 21.23 3.63
C ALA A 31 16.31 20.84 3.68
N ASP A 32 17.11 21.62 4.40
CA ASP A 32 18.46 21.22 4.73
C ASP A 32 18.41 20.03 5.70
N PHE A 33 19.14 18.98 5.37
CA PHE A 33 19.27 17.81 6.22
C PHE A 33 20.74 17.35 6.30
N ASP A 34 21.14 16.95 7.49
CA ASP A 34 22.47 16.44 7.75
C ASP A 34 22.45 14.92 7.81
N VAL A 35 23.13 14.28 6.86
CA VAL A 35 23.32 12.83 6.80
C VAL A 35 24.67 12.38 7.35
N THR A 36 25.50 13.33 7.80
CA THR A 36 26.80 13.05 8.41
C THR A 36 26.64 12.80 9.91
N GLY A 37 27.62 12.09 10.47
CA GLY A 37 27.71 11.83 11.91
C GLY A 37 27.18 10.48 12.33
N THR A 38 27.04 10.32 13.63
CA THR A 38 26.73 9.04 14.26
C THR A 38 25.29 8.58 13.99
N ASN A 39 25.16 7.30 13.96
CA ASN A 39 23.99 6.43 13.90
C ASN A 39 22.65 7.13 14.19
N LYS A 40 21.93 7.51 13.14
CA LYS A 40 20.62 8.16 13.22
C LYS A 40 19.55 7.24 12.70
N LEU A 41 18.47 7.07 13.47
CA LEU A 41 17.27 6.38 13.05
C LEU A 41 16.19 7.40 12.69
N GLY A 42 15.73 7.33 11.44
CA GLY A 42 14.58 8.07 10.97
C GLY A 42 13.37 7.14 10.78
N VAL A 43 12.21 7.62 11.18
CA VAL A 43 10.92 6.94 10.94
C VAL A 43 9.98 7.95 10.33
N GLY A 44 9.41 7.60 9.18
CA GLY A 44 8.38 8.37 8.51
C GLY A 44 7.14 7.52 8.29
N ALA A 45 5.98 8.11 8.48
CA ALA A 45 4.70 7.47 8.22
C ALA A 45 3.80 8.42 7.43
N ILE A 46 3.10 7.88 6.44
CA ILE A 46 2.14 8.60 5.62
C ILE A 46 0.92 7.72 5.41
N GLU A 47 -0.26 8.33 5.45
CA GLU A 47 -1.49 7.62 5.11
C GLU A 47 -1.67 7.57 3.60
N GLY A 48 -1.77 6.37 3.07
CA GLY A 48 -2.08 6.09 1.67
C GLY A 48 -3.52 5.61 1.48
N PRO A 49 -3.99 5.51 0.23
CA PRO A 49 -5.37 5.08 -0.06
C PRO A 49 -5.75 3.69 0.47
N ARG A 50 -4.76 2.88 0.82
CA ARG A 50 -4.95 1.49 1.28
C ARG A 50 -4.52 1.28 2.73
N GLY A 51 -4.12 2.33 3.42
CA GLY A 51 -3.67 2.31 4.80
C GLY A 51 -2.35 3.04 4.99
N MET A 52 -1.78 2.90 6.18
CA MET A 52 -0.54 3.57 6.56
C MET A 52 0.67 2.93 5.90
N ASP A 53 1.52 3.76 5.31
CA ASP A 53 2.82 3.41 4.76
C ASP A 53 3.91 3.92 5.71
N VAL A 54 4.74 3.02 6.23
CA VAL A 54 5.76 3.34 7.23
C VAL A 54 7.14 2.98 6.68
N HIS A 55 8.04 3.93 6.71
CA HIS A 55 9.44 3.74 6.33
C HIS A 55 10.36 3.99 7.52
N MET A 56 11.34 3.12 7.69
CA MET A 56 12.38 3.24 8.70
C MET A 56 13.75 3.16 8.02
N ALA A 57 14.62 4.11 8.32
CA ALA A 57 15.98 4.11 7.81
C ALA A 57 16.97 4.44 8.94
N GLN A 58 18.04 3.67 9.00
CA GLN A 58 19.17 3.95 9.88
C GLN A 58 20.36 4.38 9.04
N VAL A 59 20.90 5.54 9.33
CA VAL A 59 22.03 6.14 8.59
C VAL A 59 23.19 6.35 9.53
N ALA A 60 24.39 5.93 9.10
CA ALA A 60 25.65 6.21 9.77
C ALA A 60 26.71 6.55 8.71
N ASP A 61 27.47 7.60 8.97
CA ASP A 61 28.57 8.08 8.11
C ASP A 61 28.14 8.26 6.63
N GLY A 62 26.97 8.86 6.41
CA GLY A 62 26.40 9.10 5.08
C GLY A 62 25.94 7.86 4.32
N LYS A 63 25.84 6.70 5.00
CA LYS A 63 25.41 5.44 4.39
C LYS A 63 24.22 4.86 5.13
N THR A 64 23.27 4.31 4.36
CA THR A 64 22.15 3.55 4.91
C THR A 64 22.68 2.21 5.43
N GLN A 65 22.55 2.00 6.74
CA GLN A 65 22.91 0.77 7.43
C GLN A 65 21.74 -0.21 7.47
N PHE A 66 20.54 0.33 7.60
CA PHE A 66 19.30 -0.44 7.65
C PHE A 66 18.19 0.35 6.98
N TYR A 67 17.33 -0.36 6.26
CA TYR A 67 16.10 0.19 5.72
C TYR A 67 15.00 -0.87 5.78
N SER A 68 13.83 -0.46 6.22
CA SER A 68 12.63 -1.29 6.20
C SER A 68 11.43 -0.45 5.84
N CYS A 69 10.51 -1.02 5.10
CA CYS A 69 9.21 -0.42 4.85
C CYS A 69 8.08 -1.40 5.15
N LEU A 70 7.02 -0.87 5.69
CA LEU A 70 5.76 -1.56 5.98
C LEU A 70 4.68 -0.85 5.18
N VAL A 71 4.36 -1.41 4.01
CA VAL A 71 3.33 -0.85 3.12
C VAL A 71 1.98 -1.51 3.37
N PRO A 72 0.85 -0.85 3.08
CA PRO A 72 -0.49 -1.38 3.39
C PRO A 72 -0.74 -2.79 2.85
N THR A 73 -0.29 -3.08 1.64
CA THR A 73 -0.47 -4.39 1.00
C THR A 73 0.28 -5.51 1.73
N THR A 74 1.35 -5.20 2.48
CA THR A 74 2.05 -6.17 3.35
C THR A 74 1.13 -6.75 4.43
N TRP A 75 0.19 -5.95 4.92
CA TRP A 75 -0.81 -6.36 5.91
C TRP A 75 -2.01 -7.05 5.26
N ASN A 76 -2.43 -6.57 4.09
CA ASN A 76 -3.66 -7.00 3.44
C ASN A 76 -3.52 -8.39 2.79
N ILE A 77 -2.38 -8.68 2.14
CA ILE A 77 -2.17 -9.95 1.43
C ILE A 77 -2.35 -11.17 2.34
N PRO A 78 -1.76 -11.27 3.54
CA PRO A 78 -1.91 -12.44 4.41
C PRO A 78 -3.35 -12.69 4.86
N THR A 79 -4.21 -11.68 4.84
CA THR A 79 -5.61 -11.80 5.26
C THR A 79 -6.56 -12.14 4.12
N MET A 80 -6.12 -12.07 2.86
CA MET A 80 -6.96 -12.39 1.70
C MET A 80 -7.33 -13.87 1.64
N GLY A 81 -6.39 -14.78 1.92
CA GLY A 81 -6.64 -16.21 1.95
C GLY A 81 -7.76 -16.57 2.92
N PRO A 82 -7.61 -16.29 4.22
CA PRO A 82 -8.68 -16.51 5.20
C PRO A 82 -10.00 -15.85 4.85
N ALA A 83 -9.98 -14.68 4.22
CA ALA A 83 -11.19 -13.98 3.80
C ALA A 83 -11.95 -14.67 2.66
N THR A 84 -11.32 -15.61 1.94
CA THR A 84 -11.99 -16.40 0.90
C THR A 84 -12.61 -17.69 1.43
N GLU A 85 -12.31 -18.08 2.66
CA GLU A 85 -12.84 -19.30 3.26
C GLU A 85 -14.38 -19.29 3.33
N GLY A 86 -14.99 -20.38 2.94
CA GLY A 86 -16.44 -20.54 2.95
C GLY A 86 -17.17 -19.92 1.74
N PHE A 87 -16.45 -19.21 0.85
CA PHE A 87 -17.05 -18.75 -0.40
C PHE A 87 -16.83 -19.74 -1.54
N HIS A 88 -17.78 -19.79 -2.46
CA HIS A 88 -17.58 -20.52 -3.71
C HIS A 88 -16.41 -19.90 -4.49
N HIS A 89 -15.58 -20.72 -5.12
CA HIS A 89 -14.33 -20.27 -5.77
C HIS A 89 -14.54 -19.15 -6.81
N GLU A 90 -15.70 -19.07 -7.45
CA GLU A 90 -16.03 -17.98 -8.39
C GLU A 90 -16.05 -16.60 -7.74
N PHE A 91 -16.27 -16.53 -6.42
CA PHE A 91 -16.23 -15.26 -5.67
C PHE A 91 -14.82 -14.84 -5.25
N GLY A 92 -13.84 -15.73 -5.33
CA GLY A 92 -12.44 -15.43 -4.97
C GLY A 92 -11.92 -14.13 -5.58
N PRO A 93 -12.05 -13.88 -6.91
CA PRO A 93 -11.62 -12.63 -7.52
C PRO A 93 -12.33 -11.38 -6.97
N HIS A 94 -13.58 -11.51 -6.56
CA HIS A 94 -14.33 -10.40 -5.96
C HIS A 94 -13.84 -10.06 -4.56
N VAL A 95 -13.53 -11.09 -3.77
CA VAL A 95 -12.93 -10.90 -2.44
C VAL A 95 -11.57 -10.21 -2.58
N ILE A 96 -10.70 -10.70 -3.47
CA ILE A 96 -9.39 -10.10 -3.72
C ILE A 96 -9.52 -8.63 -4.14
N ARG A 97 -10.41 -8.32 -5.08
CA ARG A 97 -10.67 -6.93 -5.51
C ARG A 97 -11.20 -6.05 -4.39
N ALA A 98 -11.92 -6.62 -3.41
CA ALA A 98 -12.41 -5.87 -2.25
C ALA A 98 -11.27 -5.39 -1.34
N TYR A 99 -10.15 -6.09 -1.30
CA TYR A 99 -8.94 -5.64 -0.60
C TYR A 99 -8.16 -4.56 -1.34
N ASP A 100 -8.46 -4.33 -2.62
CA ASP A 100 -7.81 -3.32 -3.45
C ASP A 100 -6.28 -3.40 -3.42
N PRO A 101 -5.66 -4.56 -3.71
CA PRO A 101 -4.21 -4.66 -3.74
C PRO A 101 -3.64 -3.67 -4.75
N CYS A 102 -2.44 -3.17 -4.50
CA CYS A 102 -1.81 -2.15 -5.33
C CYS A 102 -1.60 -2.65 -6.78
N LEU A 103 -1.58 -1.74 -7.75
CA LEU A 103 -1.47 -2.06 -9.19
C LEU A 103 -0.22 -2.89 -9.54
N SER A 104 0.86 -2.72 -8.80
CA SER A 104 2.08 -3.53 -8.95
C SER A 104 1.97 -4.91 -8.29
N CYS A 105 0.93 -5.14 -7.50
CA CYS A 105 0.67 -6.39 -6.79
C CYS A 105 -0.43 -7.18 -7.50
N ALA A 106 -0.22 -7.54 -8.79
CA ALA A 106 -1.13 -8.43 -9.48
C ALA A 106 -1.21 -9.75 -8.73
N THR A 107 -2.43 -10.19 -8.42
CA THR A 107 -2.66 -11.46 -7.73
C THR A 107 -2.92 -12.55 -8.74
N HIS A 108 -2.11 -13.59 -8.68
CA HIS A 108 -2.32 -14.82 -9.44
C HIS A 108 -3.16 -15.77 -8.59
N MET A 109 -4.33 -16.14 -9.08
CA MET A 109 -5.23 -17.06 -8.41
C MET A 109 -5.26 -18.40 -9.15
N ILE A 110 -4.92 -19.44 -8.43
CA ILE A 110 -5.01 -20.82 -8.91
C ILE A 110 -6.06 -21.52 -8.04
N VAL A 111 -7.13 -21.99 -8.66
CA VAL A 111 -8.14 -22.82 -8.01
C VAL A 111 -7.82 -24.26 -8.32
N VAL A 112 -7.66 -25.07 -7.29
CA VAL A 112 -7.38 -26.49 -7.39
C VAL A 112 -8.53 -27.30 -6.83
N ASP A 113 -8.75 -28.47 -7.39
CA ASP A 113 -9.64 -29.46 -6.81
C ASP A 113 -9.07 -29.97 -5.48
N ASP A 114 -9.91 -30.17 -4.49
CA ASP A 114 -9.49 -30.55 -3.15
C ASP A 114 -9.09 -32.03 -3.06
N GLU A 115 -9.67 -32.88 -3.90
CA GLU A 115 -9.44 -34.31 -3.91
C GLU A 115 -8.20 -34.71 -4.74
N ASP A 116 -8.14 -34.29 -6.00
CA ASP A 116 -7.11 -34.72 -6.95
C ASP A 116 -6.04 -33.65 -7.23
N ARG A 117 -6.21 -32.44 -6.67
CA ARG A 117 -5.30 -31.30 -6.86
C ARG A 117 -5.17 -30.83 -8.30
N SER A 118 -6.10 -31.21 -9.16
CA SER A 118 -6.15 -30.69 -10.53
C SER A 118 -6.44 -29.18 -10.55
N ILE A 119 -5.90 -28.48 -11.52
CA ILE A 119 -6.13 -27.05 -11.68
C ILE A 119 -7.49 -26.84 -12.35
N LEU A 120 -8.45 -26.33 -11.60
CA LEU A 120 -9.79 -25.96 -12.08
C LEU A 120 -9.80 -24.59 -12.76
N LYS A 121 -8.98 -23.66 -12.27
CA LYS A 121 -8.89 -22.31 -12.79
C LYS A 121 -7.51 -21.72 -12.52
N ASP A 122 -6.99 -21.02 -13.51
CA ASP A 122 -5.72 -20.29 -13.43
C ASP A 122 -5.94 -18.91 -14.06
N GLU A 123 -5.95 -17.87 -13.26
CA GLU A 123 -6.17 -16.52 -13.76
C GLU A 123 -5.38 -15.46 -13.02
N MET A 124 -4.98 -14.44 -13.77
CA MET A 124 -4.42 -13.22 -13.18
C MET A 124 -5.55 -12.27 -12.80
N VAL A 125 -5.75 -12.06 -11.50
CA VAL A 125 -6.73 -11.09 -11.01
C VAL A 125 -6.13 -9.70 -11.15
N ARG A 126 -6.66 -8.93 -12.10
CA ARG A 126 -6.33 -7.51 -12.29
C ARG A 126 -7.39 -6.64 -11.62
N ILE A 127 -6.95 -5.54 -11.09
CA ILE A 127 -7.78 -4.55 -10.41
C ILE A 127 -8.10 -3.43 -11.38
#